data_157bb07c00cf59ebdfd91d7ada3afc7e
#
_entry.id   157bb07c00cf59ebdfd91d7ada3afc7e
#
_cell.length_a   1.000
_cell.length_b   1.000
_cell.length_c   1.000
_cell.angle_alpha   90.00
_cell.angle_beta   90.00
_cell.angle_gamma   90.00
#
_symmetry.space_group_name_H-M   'P 1'
#
loop_
_entity.id
_entity.type
_entity.pdbx_description
1 polymer ?
#
loop_
_entity_poly.entity_id
_entity_poly.type
_entity_poly.pdbx_seq_one_letter_code
_entity_poly.pdbx_strand_id
1 'polypeptide(L)'
;MKSLFSIVIILIFLILNHSNGISQINLHWNERFNGSANYYDEGRSIVTDNSGNIYVTGFSYSLGSFEDFTTIKYNSAGVSQWTALFNGSGNSTDKALFIQTDNSGNVYVSGYSTGAGSSYDYATVKYNSAGIQQWSAVYNGQGNAIDYVTSLTTDDSGNVYVTGQSYGGFITQYDIVTIKYNTAGVQQWTSRFDGSGSSNDIGSSLSVDYSGNVIVVGQSFESNSGSYDYIIIKYNSAGEQVRISYYDGPGNGIDVATAVKTDNAGNIFVTGYSRGTSSQYDIATVKYNPEGVEQWVSRHNGAANGNDGATGLVTDNNGNVFVTGYSGISGSNYDIAVLKYDSTGVRQWLRSYTGTSNQNDSSTSIEIDNQGNICVTGFCNNTGTSKDFVTIKYNTNGTQEWLGVYNGNTNGDDVAYSAAFDQNGDVFVTGKTSVPGSTTDILTLKYSTVSGINSINNIPVNGFRLYDNYPNPFNPETNIKFSIPERSFVNLKIFDINGREVAQPVNENLQPGLYEFKFKAVDLPSGVYFYNLKTEEFTETKSMMLIK
;
A
#
# COMPACT_ATOMS: atom_id res chain seq x y z
N MET A 1 -46.44 48.02 -39.24
CA MET A 1 -45.48 47.08 -39.79
C MET A 1 -44.12 47.42 -39.21
N LYS A 2 -43.70 46.78 -38.15
CA LYS A 2 -42.36 46.87 -37.60
C LYS A 2 -41.88 45.40 -37.36
N SER A 3 -40.92 44.99 -38.17
CA SER A 3 -40.28 43.67 -38.05
C SER A 3 -39.28 43.64 -36.87
N LEU A 4 -39.50 42.78 -35.92
CA LEU A 4 -38.52 42.49 -34.90
C LEU A 4 -37.48 41.48 -35.46
N PHE A 5 -36.25 41.88 -35.50
CA PHE A 5 -35.10 40.99 -35.67
C PHE A 5 -34.72 40.40 -34.29
N SER A 6 -34.91 39.10 -34.12
CA SER A 6 -34.39 38.36 -32.97
C SER A 6 -32.96 37.97 -33.27
N ILE A 7 -32.02 38.53 -32.52
CA ILE A 7 -30.60 38.11 -32.50
C ILE A 7 -30.51 36.90 -31.58
N VAL A 8 -30.24 35.71 -32.12
CA VAL A 8 -29.89 34.51 -31.35
C VAL A 8 -28.39 34.58 -31.08
N ILE A 9 -28.02 34.84 -29.83
CA ILE A 9 -26.63 34.72 -29.37
C ILE A 9 -26.40 33.24 -29.07
N ILE A 10 -25.65 32.56 -29.94
CA ILE A 10 -25.11 31.21 -29.67
C ILE A 10 -23.90 31.39 -28.79
N LEU A 11 -24.06 31.13 -27.48
CA LEU A 11 -22.92 30.94 -26.56
C LEU A 11 -22.27 29.61 -26.88
N ILE A 12 -21.16 29.64 -27.59
CA ILE A 12 -20.27 28.48 -27.72
C ILE A 12 -19.50 28.35 -26.40
N PHE A 13 -19.94 27.44 -25.56
CA PHE A 13 -19.11 26.97 -24.43
C PHE A 13 -17.94 26.16 -25.01
N LEU A 14 -16.78 26.80 -25.13
CA LEU A 14 -15.51 26.09 -25.26
C LEU A 14 -15.24 25.38 -23.94
N ILE A 15 -15.63 24.10 -23.86
CA ILE A 15 -15.13 23.20 -22.84
C ILE A 15 -13.66 22.98 -23.18
N LEU A 16 -12.79 23.73 -22.54
CA LEU A 16 -11.38 23.42 -22.45
C LEU A 16 -11.26 22.14 -21.60
N ASN A 17 -11.31 20.99 -22.26
CA ASN A 17 -10.83 19.75 -21.67
C ASN A 17 -9.32 19.93 -21.43
N HIS A 18 -8.95 20.38 -20.23
CA HIS A 18 -7.63 20.12 -19.71
C HIS A 18 -7.57 18.61 -19.45
N SER A 19 -7.15 17.84 -20.42
CA SER A 19 -6.60 16.53 -20.18
C SER A 19 -5.30 16.77 -19.39
N ASN A 20 -5.40 16.76 -18.05
CA ASN A 20 -4.23 16.53 -17.21
C ASN A 20 -3.67 15.21 -17.68
N GLY A 21 -2.52 15.22 -18.32
CA GLY A 21 -1.85 14.02 -18.79
C GLY A 21 -1.62 13.10 -17.60
N ILE A 22 -2.38 11.99 -17.56
CA ILE A 22 -2.07 10.89 -16.64
C ILE A 22 -0.70 10.42 -17.08
N SER A 23 0.29 10.48 -16.18
CA SER A 23 1.62 9.96 -16.45
C SER A 23 1.49 8.47 -16.76
N GLN A 24 2.12 8.00 -17.83
CA GLN A 24 2.12 6.58 -18.13
C GLN A 24 2.93 5.88 -17.04
N ILE A 25 2.32 4.88 -16.41
CA ILE A 25 3.01 4.01 -15.48
C ILE A 25 3.71 2.90 -16.25
N ASN A 26 4.93 2.57 -15.86
CA ASN A 26 5.60 1.35 -16.26
C ASN A 26 5.58 0.33 -15.14
N LEU A 27 5.05 -0.87 -15.47
CA LEU A 27 5.38 -2.07 -14.75
C LEU A 27 6.86 -2.38 -15.07
N HIS A 28 7.75 -1.99 -14.16
CA HIS A 28 9.19 -2.07 -14.38
C HIS A 28 9.67 -3.53 -14.35
N TRP A 29 9.20 -4.28 -13.34
CA TRP A 29 9.41 -5.73 -13.24
C TRP A 29 8.27 -6.38 -12.46
N ASN A 30 8.11 -7.68 -12.64
CA ASN A 30 7.26 -8.55 -11.84
C ASN A 30 8.05 -9.82 -11.51
N GLU A 31 8.05 -10.17 -10.23
CA GLU A 31 8.70 -11.37 -9.73
C GLU A 31 7.66 -12.26 -9.07
N ARG A 32 7.73 -13.53 -9.40
CA ARG A 32 6.82 -14.55 -8.90
C ARG A 32 7.61 -15.59 -8.13
N PHE A 33 7.15 -15.89 -6.93
CA PHE A 33 7.70 -16.96 -6.12
C PHE A 33 6.66 -18.08 -5.99
N ASN A 34 7.10 -19.29 -6.35
CA ASN A 34 6.34 -20.53 -6.20
C ASN A 34 7.12 -21.44 -5.24
N GLY A 35 6.48 -21.86 -4.16
CA GLY A 35 7.06 -22.76 -3.18
C GLY A 35 7.36 -24.15 -3.74
N SER A 36 8.09 -24.94 -2.97
CA SER A 36 8.59 -26.26 -3.42
C SER A 36 7.48 -27.28 -3.71
N ALA A 37 6.29 -27.07 -3.17
CA ALA A 37 5.15 -27.98 -3.35
C ALA A 37 4.29 -27.64 -4.58
N ASN A 38 4.56 -26.51 -5.24
CA ASN A 38 3.78 -26.04 -6.37
C ASN A 38 2.28 -25.99 -6.07
N TYR A 39 1.88 -25.37 -4.96
CA TYR A 39 0.52 -25.37 -4.47
C TYR A 39 0.04 -23.95 -4.11
N TYR A 40 -0.07 -23.57 -2.87
CA TYR A 40 -0.72 -22.35 -2.41
C TYR A 40 0.28 -21.41 -1.74
N ASP A 41 0.60 -20.31 -2.38
CA ASP A 41 1.54 -19.31 -1.89
C ASP A 41 0.90 -17.92 -1.94
N GLU A 42 1.07 -17.11 -0.90
CA GLU A 42 0.57 -15.73 -0.83
C GLU A 42 1.59 -14.79 -0.20
N GLY A 43 1.88 -13.65 -0.87
CA GLY A 43 2.57 -12.50 -0.28
C GLY A 43 1.58 -11.64 0.50
N ARG A 44 1.90 -11.31 1.75
CA ARG A 44 0.97 -10.62 2.66
C ARG A 44 1.38 -9.21 3.00
N SER A 45 2.66 -8.96 3.12
CA SER A 45 3.18 -7.66 3.49
C SER A 45 4.51 -7.37 2.81
N ILE A 46 4.77 -6.12 2.48
CA ILE A 46 5.96 -5.64 1.78
C ILE A 46 6.48 -4.37 2.44
N VAL A 47 7.79 -4.27 2.55
CA VAL A 47 8.49 -3.05 2.99
C VAL A 47 9.75 -2.84 2.17
N THR A 48 10.26 -1.61 2.16
CA THR A 48 11.53 -1.25 1.55
C THR A 48 12.51 -0.76 2.61
N ASP A 49 13.80 -0.94 2.38
CA ASP A 49 14.83 -0.31 3.20
C ASP A 49 15.41 0.94 2.54
N ASN A 50 16.23 1.68 3.29
CA ASN A 50 16.89 2.90 2.82
C ASN A 50 17.91 2.67 1.67
N SER A 51 18.27 1.41 1.40
CA SER A 51 19.17 1.01 0.31
C SER A 51 18.40 0.60 -0.95
N GLY A 52 17.06 0.68 -0.93
CA GLY A 52 16.19 0.28 -2.03
C GLY A 52 16.03 -1.23 -2.17
N ASN A 53 16.33 -2.02 -1.14
CA ASN A 53 15.96 -3.42 -1.11
C ASN A 53 14.49 -3.57 -0.74
N ILE A 54 13.87 -4.62 -1.26
CA ILE A 54 12.47 -4.92 -1.06
C ILE A 54 12.37 -6.23 -0.26
N TYR A 55 11.54 -6.22 0.77
CA TYR A 55 11.29 -7.38 1.59
C TYR A 55 9.82 -7.72 1.55
N VAL A 56 9.52 -8.97 1.20
CA VAL A 56 8.16 -9.50 1.11
C VAL A 56 8.03 -10.64 2.09
N THR A 57 6.95 -10.66 2.84
CA THR A 57 6.60 -11.81 3.66
C THR A 57 5.20 -12.32 3.35
N GLY A 58 4.99 -13.57 3.65
CA GLY A 58 3.73 -14.28 3.48
C GLY A 58 3.91 -15.74 3.86
N PHE A 59 3.27 -16.63 3.15
CA PHE A 59 3.39 -18.05 3.39
C PHE A 59 3.45 -18.83 2.08
N SER A 60 4.07 -19.98 2.15
CA SER A 60 4.23 -20.89 1.03
C SER A 60 4.00 -22.32 1.48
N TYR A 61 3.28 -23.08 0.68
CA TYR A 61 3.01 -24.48 0.98
C TYR A 61 4.26 -25.34 0.77
N SER A 62 4.64 -26.08 1.81
CA SER A 62 5.82 -26.96 1.83
C SER A 62 5.41 -28.41 1.99
N LEU A 63 6.14 -29.33 1.32
CA LEU A 63 5.89 -30.76 1.46
C LEU A 63 6.26 -31.22 2.86
N GLY A 64 5.26 -31.63 3.65
CA GLY A 64 5.44 -32.21 4.98
C GLY A 64 5.18 -31.27 6.16
N SER A 65 4.96 -29.97 5.92
CA SER A 65 4.67 -28.96 6.95
C SER A 65 3.47 -28.05 6.64
N PHE A 66 2.79 -28.23 5.52
CA PHE A 66 1.73 -27.34 5.04
C PHE A 66 2.27 -25.94 4.71
N GLU A 67 1.58 -24.84 5.13
CA GLU A 67 2.05 -23.49 4.90
C GLU A 67 3.13 -23.11 5.92
N ASP A 68 4.28 -22.64 5.44
CA ASP A 68 5.38 -22.10 6.26
C ASP A 68 5.53 -20.60 6.02
N PHE A 69 5.98 -19.83 7.02
CA PHE A 69 6.38 -18.44 6.80
C PHE A 69 7.40 -18.39 5.67
N THR A 70 7.18 -17.52 4.72
CA THR A 70 8.10 -17.26 3.63
C THR A 70 8.46 -15.80 3.63
N THR A 71 9.76 -15.49 3.69
CA THR A 71 10.28 -14.12 3.63
C THR A 71 11.33 -14.03 2.53
N ILE A 72 11.17 -13.09 1.61
CA ILE A 72 12.00 -12.94 0.42
C ILE A 72 12.59 -11.53 0.40
N LYS A 73 13.87 -11.42 0.13
CA LYS A 73 14.55 -10.16 -0.16
C LYS A 73 14.85 -10.07 -1.65
N TYR A 74 14.45 -8.95 -2.26
CA TYR A 74 14.87 -8.57 -3.60
C TYR A 74 15.76 -7.31 -3.54
N ASN A 75 16.65 -7.16 -4.51
CA ASN A 75 17.30 -5.85 -4.74
C ASN A 75 16.36 -4.95 -5.58
N SER A 76 16.76 -3.70 -5.79
CA SER A 76 15.97 -2.71 -6.56
C SER A 76 15.67 -3.12 -8.02
N ALA A 77 16.45 -4.07 -8.57
CA ALA A 77 16.26 -4.62 -9.92
C ALA A 77 15.34 -5.86 -9.95
N GLY A 78 14.76 -6.25 -8.80
CA GLY A 78 13.87 -7.42 -8.71
C GLY A 78 14.61 -8.76 -8.51
N VAL A 79 15.94 -8.75 -8.43
CA VAL A 79 16.71 -10.00 -8.26
C VAL A 79 16.63 -10.46 -6.82
N SER A 80 16.13 -11.69 -6.62
CA SER A 80 16.09 -12.32 -5.29
C SER A 80 17.50 -12.48 -4.72
N GLN A 81 17.68 -12.02 -3.49
CA GLN A 81 18.95 -12.08 -2.76
C GLN A 81 18.98 -13.27 -1.79
N TRP A 82 17.88 -13.49 -1.12
CA TRP A 82 17.67 -14.63 -0.24
C TRP A 82 16.17 -14.90 -0.01
N THR A 83 15.87 -16.14 0.35
CA THR A 83 14.56 -16.58 0.83
C THR A 83 14.75 -17.31 2.15
N ALA A 84 13.98 -16.94 3.18
CA ALA A 84 13.98 -17.59 4.47
C ALA A 84 12.60 -18.21 4.73
N LEU A 85 12.62 -19.45 5.22
CA LEU A 85 11.44 -20.18 5.65
C LEU A 85 11.46 -20.33 7.17
N PHE A 86 10.30 -20.24 7.82
CA PHE A 86 10.14 -20.58 9.22
C PHE A 86 8.95 -21.52 9.35
N ASN A 87 9.24 -22.70 9.92
CA ASN A 87 8.27 -23.72 10.27
C ASN A 87 8.25 -23.84 11.80
N GLY A 88 7.08 -23.69 12.37
CA GLY A 88 6.87 -23.77 13.80
C GLY A 88 7.00 -25.19 14.37
N SER A 89 6.94 -25.29 15.68
CA SER A 89 7.16 -26.57 16.39
C SER A 89 6.05 -27.61 16.14
N GLY A 90 4.89 -27.20 15.66
CA GLY A 90 3.77 -28.10 15.31
C GLY A 90 3.93 -28.78 13.97
N ASN A 91 4.90 -28.35 13.15
CA ASN A 91 5.12 -28.83 11.78
C ASN A 91 3.83 -28.87 10.96
N SER A 92 3.10 -27.77 10.98
CA SER A 92 1.77 -27.60 10.36
C SER A 92 1.64 -26.17 9.82
N THR A 93 0.42 -25.63 9.73
CA THR A 93 0.16 -24.30 9.17
C THR A 93 0.82 -23.17 9.97
N ASP A 94 1.70 -22.44 9.30
CA ASP A 94 2.37 -21.24 9.79
C ASP A 94 2.19 -20.12 8.74
N LYS A 95 1.65 -18.95 9.11
CA LYS A 95 1.39 -17.86 8.16
C LYS A 95 1.95 -16.54 8.65
N ALA A 96 2.95 -16.02 7.95
CA ALA A 96 3.42 -14.65 8.14
C ALA A 96 2.42 -13.66 7.54
N LEU A 97 2.14 -12.61 8.29
CA LEU A 97 1.15 -11.60 7.90
C LEU A 97 1.73 -10.20 7.82
N PHE A 98 2.75 -9.89 8.63
CA PHE A 98 3.30 -8.56 8.81
C PHE A 98 4.82 -8.59 8.74
N ILE A 99 5.41 -7.55 8.13
CA ILE A 99 6.85 -7.37 8.04
C ILE A 99 7.21 -5.91 8.36
N GLN A 100 8.33 -5.73 9.06
CA GLN A 100 8.97 -4.43 9.29
C GLN A 100 10.48 -4.57 9.15
N THR A 101 11.16 -3.46 8.86
CA THR A 101 12.63 -3.38 8.83
C THR A 101 13.12 -2.29 9.77
N ASP A 102 14.31 -2.48 10.35
CA ASP A 102 15.01 -1.41 11.06
C ASP A 102 16.07 -0.75 10.17
N ASN A 103 16.63 0.36 10.66
CA ASN A 103 17.67 1.12 9.96
C ASN A 103 18.99 0.33 9.74
N SER A 104 19.16 -0.81 10.40
CA SER A 104 20.31 -1.72 10.22
C SER A 104 20.04 -2.81 9.19
N GLY A 105 18.85 -2.81 8.57
CA GLY A 105 18.41 -3.81 7.60
C GLY A 105 18.04 -5.16 8.23
N ASN A 106 17.78 -5.20 9.55
CA ASN A 106 17.15 -6.37 10.14
C ASN A 106 15.67 -6.41 9.75
N VAL A 107 15.15 -7.61 9.63
CA VAL A 107 13.78 -7.89 9.18
C VAL A 107 13.02 -8.57 10.31
N TYR A 108 11.87 -8.03 10.65
CA TYR A 108 10.97 -8.54 11.67
C TYR A 108 9.68 -8.99 10.99
N VAL A 109 9.31 -10.23 11.23
CA VAL A 109 8.15 -10.88 10.62
C VAL A 109 7.26 -11.42 11.73
N SER A 110 5.96 -11.19 11.63
CA SER A 110 5.02 -11.76 12.59
C SER A 110 3.77 -12.31 11.91
N GLY A 111 3.18 -13.28 12.55
CA GLY A 111 1.98 -13.97 12.12
C GLY A 111 1.57 -15.00 13.16
N TYR A 112 0.99 -16.09 12.72
CA TYR A 112 0.62 -17.20 13.61
C TYR A 112 1.26 -18.51 13.16
N SER A 113 1.54 -19.35 14.12
CA SER A 113 2.21 -20.64 13.93
C SER A 113 1.53 -21.71 14.76
N THR A 114 1.37 -22.90 14.19
CA THR A 114 0.85 -24.05 14.92
C THR A 114 1.89 -24.55 15.92
N GLY A 115 1.54 -24.56 17.21
CA GLY A 115 2.41 -25.07 18.26
C GLY A 115 2.33 -26.59 18.42
N ALA A 116 3.37 -27.19 19.01
CA ALA A 116 3.35 -28.62 19.37
C ALA A 116 2.45 -28.82 20.60
N GLY A 117 1.17 -29.10 20.38
CA GLY A 117 0.19 -29.32 21.45
C GLY A 117 -0.67 -28.10 21.78
N SER A 118 -0.55 -27.04 21.02
CA SER A 118 -1.46 -25.89 20.98
C SER A 118 -2.12 -25.77 19.60
N SER A 119 -2.97 -24.78 19.44
CA SER A 119 -3.52 -24.39 18.14
C SER A 119 -2.59 -23.36 17.47
N TYR A 120 -3.13 -22.26 16.92
CA TYR A 120 -2.34 -21.17 16.39
C TYR A 120 -1.84 -20.26 17.52
N ASP A 121 -0.55 -20.01 17.55
CA ASP A 121 0.11 -19.14 18.53
C ASP A 121 0.71 -17.94 17.79
N TYR A 122 0.88 -16.76 18.44
CA TYR A 122 1.64 -15.67 17.85
C TYR A 122 3.06 -16.15 17.59
N ALA A 123 3.58 -15.93 16.40
CA ALA A 123 4.98 -16.15 16.07
C ALA A 123 5.61 -14.87 15.56
N THR A 124 6.76 -14.52 16.12
CA THR A 124 7.56 -13.37 15.68
C THR A 124 8.99 -13.82 15.43
N VAL A 125 9.55 -13.51 14.26
CA VAL A 125 10.87 -13.95 13.84
C VAL A 125 11.69 -12.74 13.41
N LYS A 126 12.96 -12.70 13.80
CA LYS A 126 13.94 -11.71 13.33
C LYS A 126 14.96 -12.36 12.44
N TYR A 127 15.22 -11.75 11.29
CA TYR A 127 16.34 -12.05 10.41
C TYR A 127 17.30 -10.86 10.37
N ASN A 128 18.58 -11.12 10.16
CA ASN A 128 19.53 -10.07 9.83
C ASN A 128 19.45 -9.70 8.32
N SER A 129 20.19 -8.71 7.88
CA SER A 129 20.21 -8.24 6.48
C SER A 129 20.62 -9.31 5.45
N ALA A 130 21.28 -10.40 5.90
CA ALA A 130 21.67 -11.55 5.09
C ALA A 130 20.63 -12.70 5.10
N GLY A 131 19.46 -12.51 5.74
CA GLY A 131 18.39 -13.53 5.82
C GLY A 131 18.63 -14.61 6.88
N ILE A 132 19.64 -14.44 7.75
CA ILE A 132 19.93 -15.41 8.81
C ILE A 132 19.05 -15.11 10.02
N GLN A 133 18.27 -16.10 10.45
CA GLN A 133 17.42 -15.99 11.64
C GLN A 133 18.28 -15.69 12.87
N GLN A 134 17.90 -14.66 13.61
CA GLN A 134 18.57 -14.23 14.83
C GLN A 134 17.86 -14.79 16.07
N TRP A 135 16.54 -14.71 16.05
CA TRP A 135 15.68 -15.26 17.08
C TRP A 135 14.26 -15.51 16.53
N SER A 136 13.51 -16.33 17.24
CA SER A 136 12.05 -16.44 17.10
C SER A 136 11.42 -16.47 18.49
N ALA A 137 10.26 -15.84 18.63
CA ALA A 137 9.45 -15.82 19.84
C ALA A 137 8.05 -16.31 19.52
N VAL A 138 7.56 -17.23 20.32
CA VAL A 138 6.19 -17.77 20.22
C VAL A 138 5.46 -17.41 21.50
N TYR A 139 4.25 -16.85 21.37
CA TYR A 139 3.36 -16.59 22.48
C TYR A 139 2.12 -17.47 22.33
N ASN A 140 1.97 -18.39 23.29
CA ASN A 140 0.80 -19.23 23.47
C ASN A 140 0.03 -18.71 24.68
N GLY A 141 -1.19 -18.26 24.45
CA GLY A 141 -2.08 -17.73 25.47
C GLY A 141 -2.57 -18.80 26.45
N GLN A 142 -3.41 -18.38 27.36
CA GLN A 142 -4.05 -19.29 28.31
C GLN A 142 -4.99 -20.25 27.57
N GLY A 143 -4.86 -21.54 27.79
CA GLY A 143 -5.78 -22.54 27.27
C GLY A 143 -5.32 -23.28 26.01
N ASN A 144 -4.11 -23.03 25.51
CA ASN A 144 -3.55 -23.69 24.31
C ASN A 144 -4.49 -23.63 23.08
N ALA A 145 -5.23 -22.53 22.94
CA ALA A 145 -6.21 -22.33 21.89
C ALA A 145 -5.66 -21.39 20.80
N ILE A 146 -6.54 -20.73 20.09
CA ILE A 146 -6.15 -19.89 18.97
C ILE A 146 -5.72 -18.50 19.46
N ASP A 147 -4.52 -18.08 19.05
CA ASP A 147 -3.98 -16.75 19.23
C ASP A 147 -3.60 -16.18 17.85
N TYR A 148 -4.16 -15.03 17.45
CA TYR A 148 -3.90 -14.42 16.15
C TYR A 148 -3.28 -13.04 16.29
N VAL A 149 -2.09 -12.84 15.71
CA VAL A 149 -1.49 -11.51 15.48
C VAL A 149 -2.26 -10.78 14.39
N THR A 150 -2.56 -9.51 14.64
CA THR A 150 -3.25 -8.63 13.69
C THR A 150 -2.43 -7.40 13.30
N SER A 151 -1.33 -7.12 14.02
CA SER A 151 -0.45 -5.99 13.69
C SER A 151 0.95 -6.16 14.30
N LEU A 152 1.95 -5.62 13.60
CA LEU A 152 3.36 -5.56 13.98
C LEU A 152 3.89 -4.15 13.71
N THR A 153 4.65 -3.59 14.65
CA THR A 153 5.49 -2.39 14.40
C THR A 153 6.80 -2.47 15.18
N THR A 154 7.74 -1.60 14.81
CA THR A 154 9.02 -1.43 15.50
C THR A 154 9.18 0.03 15.93
N ASP A 155 9.94 0.28 17.00
CA ASP A 155 10.41 1.62 17.33
C ASP A 155 11.82 1.88 16.76
N ASP A 156 12.29 3.13 16.87
CA ASP A 156 13.61 3.55 16.39
C ASP A 156 14.79 2.83 17.11
N SER A 157 14.53 2.25 18.27
CA SER A 157 15.50 1.45 19.02
C SER A 157 15.53 -0.01 18.59
N GLY A 158 14.65 -0.41 17.64
CA GLY A 158 14.52 -1.79 17.16
C GLY A 158 13.78 -2.72 18.13
N ASN A 159 13.02 -2.19 19.09
CA ASN A 159 12.07 -2.99 19.83
C ASN A 159 10.88 -3.34 18.93
N VAL A 160 10.30 -4.50 19.17
CA VAL A 160 9.20 -5.05 18.37
C VAL A 160 7.93 -5.08 19.21
N TYR A 161 6.84 -4.63 18.61
CA TYR A 161 5.53 -4.64 19.24
C TYR A 161 4.55 -5.41 18.36
N VAL A 162 3.82 -6.33 18.96
CA VAL A 162 2.77 -7.11 18.28
C VAL A 162 1.48 -7.03 19.08
N THR A 163 0.36 -7.01 18.39
CA THR A 163 -0.97 -7.08 19.00
C THR A 163 -1.89 -7.99 18.21
N GLY A 164 -3.00 -8.37 18.83
CA GLY A 164 -4.03 -9.18 18.19
C GLY A 164 -5.02 -9.70 19.22
N GLN A 165 -5.55 -10.89 18.96
CA GLN A 165 -6.49 -11.56 19.83
C GLN A 165 -5.89 -12.85 20.39
N SER A 166 -6.15 -13.15 21.67
CA SER A 166 -5.70 -14.36 22.36
C SER A 166 -6.82 -14.95 23.18
N TYR A 167 -7.06 -16.24 23.04
CA TYR A 167 -8.13 -16.91 23.77
C TYR A 167 -7.82 -16.94 25.28
N GLY A 168 -8.72 -16.38 26.09
CA GLY A 168 -8.61 -16.30 27.55
C GLY A 168 -9.40 -17.37 28.31
N GLY A 169 -10.17 -18.20 27.60
CA GLY A 169 -11.01 -19.24 28.20
C GLY A 169 -12.51 -19.05 27.90
N PHE A 170 -13.34 -19.92 28.48
CA PHE A 170 -14.80 -19.90 28.22
C PHE A 170 -15.50 -18.64 28.76
N ILE A 171 -14.89 -17.93 29.71
CA ILE A 171 -15.49 -16.78 30.36
C ILE A 171 -15.17 -15.51 29.57
N THR A 172 -13.91 -15.29 29.18
CA THR A 172 -13.46 -14.06 28.52
C THR A 172 -13.41 -14.16 27.00
N GLN A 173 -13.47 -15.40 26.47
CA GLN A 173 -13.34 -15.70 25.04
C GLN A 173 -12.01 -15.17 24.47
N TYR A 174 -12.02 -14.24 23.51
CA TYR A 174 -10.80 -13.63 22.97
C TYR A 174 -10.59 -12.26 23.60
N ASP A 175 -9.39 -12.02 24.09
CA ASP A 175 -8.95 -10.75 24.66
C ASP A 175 -7.86 -10.14 23.79
N ILE A 176 -7.72 -8.80 23.83
CA ILE A 176 -6.63 -8.11 23.17
C ILE A 176 -5.33 -8.41 23.92
N VAL A 177 -4.33 -8.94 23.23
CA VAL A 177 -2.99 -9.13 23.79
C VAL A 177 -1.98 -8.33 23.00
N THR A 178 -1.18 -7.54 23.73
CA THR A 178 -0.09 -6.73 23.18
C THR A 178 1.22 -7.11 23.87
N ILE A 179 2.27 -7.34 23.08
CA ILE A 179 3.57 -7.80 23.56
C ILE A 179 4.66 -6.90 23.00
N LYS A 180 5.64 -6.56 23.87
CA LYS A 180 6.88 -5.92 23.48
C LYS A 180 8.04 -6.87 23.62
N TYR A 181 8.86 -6.97 22.56
CA TYR A 181 10.17 -7.63 22.59
C TYR A 181 11.26 -6.60 22.39
N ASN A 182 12.43 -6.81 23.03
CA ASN A 182 13.62 -6.01 22.73
C ASN A 182 14.33 -6.53 21.47
N THR A 183 15.40 -5.87 21.06
CA THR A 183 16.19 -6.21 19.87
C THR A 183 16.76 -7.64 19.87
N ALA A 184 16.91 -8.24 21.05
CA ALA A 184 17.39 -9.61 21.24
C ALA A 184 16.24 -10.65 21.31
N GLY A 185 14.99 -10.25 21.09
CA GLY A 185 13.82 -11.13 21.13
C GLY A 185 13.34 -11.46 22.55
N VAL A 186 13.88 -10.79 23.57
CA VAL A 186 13.45 -10.99 24.95
C VAL A 186 12.18 -10.18 25.21
N GLN A 187 11.11 -10.87 25.63
CA GLN A 187 9.86 -10.24 26.02
C GLN A 187 10.10 -9.27 27.17
N GLN A 188 9.69 -8.03 26.99
CA GLN A 188 9.81 -6.97 27.99
C GLN A 188 8.55 -6.87 28.84
N TRP A 189 7.40 -6.93 28.19
CA TRP A 189 6.10 -6.96 28.83
C TRP A 189 5.05 -7.61 27.93
N THR A 190 3.98 -8.06 28.53
CA THR A 190 2.74 -8.49 27.89
C THR A 190 1.58 -7.86 28.62
N SER A 191 0.68 -7.21 27.89
CA SER A 191 -0.57 -6.64 28.42
C SER A 191 -1.75 -7.35 27.76
N ARG A 192 -2.69 -7.79 28.59
CA ARG A 192 -3.96 -8.38 28.17
C ARG A 192 -5.08 -7.45 28.57
N PHE A 193 -5.99 -7.17 27.65
CA PHE A 193 -7.20 -6.42 27.89
C PHE A 193 -8.42 -7.30 27.65
N ASP A 194 -9.24 -7.43 28.68
CA ASP A 194 -10.57 -8.07 28.71
C ASP A 194 -11.58 -6.97 29.02
N GLY A 195 -12.49 -6.72 28.09
CA GLY A 195 -13.52 -5.70 28.21
C GLY A 195 -14.61 -6.06 29.24
N SER A 196 -15.59 -5.19 29.39
CA SER A 196 -16.62 -5.32 30.42
C SER A 196 -17.63 -6.44 30.20
N GLY A 197 -17.67 -7.02 29.02
CA GLY A 197 -18.77 -7.89 28.54
C GLY A 197 -18.50 -9.39 28.55
N SER A 198 -17.34 -9.87 28.99
CA SER A 198 -16.92 -11.28 28.86
C SER A 198 -17.18 -11.85 27.46
N SER A 199 -16.88 -11.06 26.44
CA SER A 199 -17.06 -11.32 25.01
C SER A 199 -15.73 -11.13 24.29
N ASN A 200 -15.74 -11.28 22.96
CA ASN A 200 -14.51 -11.09 22.18
C ASN A 200 -14.05 -9.63 22.18
N ASP A 201 -12.83 -9.40 22.60
CA ASP A 201 -12.10 -8.17 22.41
C ASP A 201 -10.98 -8.40 21.40
N ILE A 202 -10.97 -7.66 20.31
CA ILE A 202 -10.08 -7.93 19.18
C ILE A 202 -9.26 -6.67 18.88
N GLY A 203 -7.93 -6.77 19.07
CA GLY A 203 -6.99 -5.76 18.58
C GLY A 203 -6.83 -5.89 17.07
N SER A 204 -6.94 -4.80 16.34
CA SER A 204 -6.83 -4.78 14.88
C SER A 204 -5.53 -4.15 14.39
N SER A 205 -5.07 -3.10 15.06
CA SER A 205 -3.91 -2.31 14.64
C SER A 205 -3.20 -1.68 15.82
N LEU A 206 -1.90 -1.42 15.68
CA LEU A 206 -1.12 -0.71 16.69
C LEU A 206 -0.19 0.33 16.06
N SER A 207 0.14 1.36 16.84
CA SER A 207 1.11 2.40 16.51
C SER A 207 1.95 2.74 17.74
N VAL A 208 3.19 3.16 17.56
CA VAL A 208 4.06 3.63 18.64
C VAL A 208 4.36 5.11 18.43
N ASP A 209 4.13 5.94 19.44
CA ASP A 209 4.45 7.37 19.39
C ASP A 209 5.92 7.64 19.72
N TYR A 210 6.41 8.85 19.45
CA TYR A 210 7.81 9.24 19.72
C TYR A 210 8.24 9.13 21.18
N SER A 211 7.28 9.06 22.11
CA SER A 211 7.56 8.86 23.55
C SER A 211 7.64 7.37 23.91
N GLY A 212 7.47 6.48 22.93
CA GLY A 212 7.43 5.03 23.14
C GLY A 212 6.12 4.53 23.75
N ASN A 213 5.06 5.35 23.76
CA ASN A 213 3.73 4.86 24.12
C ASN A 213 3.17 4.03 22.98
N VAL A 214 2.44 2.97 23.32
CA VAL A 214 1.82 2.05 22.37
C VAL A 214 0.32 2.31 22.35
N ILE A 215 -0.21 2.59 21.17
CA ILE A 215 -1.62 2.77 20.94
C ILE A 215 -2.14 1.53 20.21
N VAL A 216 -3.12 0.86 20.78
CA VAL A 216 -3.80 -0.31 20.19
C VAL A 216 -5.25 0.06 19.95
N VAL A 217 -5.76 -0.29 18.78
CA VAL A 217 -7.17 -0.10 18.43
C VAL A 217 -7.81 -1.40 17.97
N GLY A 218 -9.12 -1.46 18.03
CA GLY A 218 -9.89 -2.61 17.59
C GLY A 218 -11.35 -2.48 17.96
N GLN A 219 -11.94 -3.58 18.41
CA GLN A 219 -13.30 -3.63 18.92
C GLN A 219 -13.34 -4.27 20.31
N SER A 220 -14.22 -3.79 21.15
CA SER A 220 -14.53 -4.36 22.46
C SER A 220 -16.04 -4.31 22.70
N PHE A 221 -16.57 -5.36 23.32
CA PHE A 221 -17.98 -5.37 23.68
C PHE A 221 -18.20 -4.50 24.92
N GLU A 222 -19.08 -3.52 24.77
CA GLU A 222 -19.46 -2.64 25.87
C GLU A 222 -20.86 -2.96 26.39
N SER A 223 -20.93 -3.31 27.68
CA SER A 223 -22.23 -3.65 28.31
C SER A 223 -23.20 -2.46 28.37
N ASN A 224 -22.71 -1.23 28.32
CA ASN A 224 -23.55 -0.02 28.36
C ASN A 224 -24.23 0.26 27.01
N SER A 225 -23.54 0.04 25.88
CA SER A 225 -24.09 0.15 24.53
C SER A 225 -24.82 -1.15 24.12
N GLY A 226 -24.41 -2.28 24.69
CA GLY A 226 -24.91 -3.62 24.32
C GLY A 226 -24.36 -4.09 22.97
N SER A 227 -23.25 -3.50 22.50
CA SER A 227 -22.65 -3.71 21.19
C SER A 227 -21.13 -3.73 21.27
N TYR A 228 -20.48 -3.97 20.13
CA TYR A 228 -19.05 -3.77 19.95
C TYR A 228 -18.77 -2.35 19.51
N ASP A 229 -17.89 -1.66 20.23
CA ASP A 229 -17.50 -0.29 19.95
C ASP A 229 -16.02 -0.22 19.61
N TYR A 230 -15.56 0.84 18.91
CA TYR A 230 -14.13 1.08 18.78
C TYR A 230 -13.52 1.14 20.18
N ILE A 231 -12.43 0.43 20.36
CA ILE A 231 -11.59 0.61 21.53
C ILE A 231 -10.24 1.21 21.13
N ILE A 232 -9.77 2.16 21.93
CA ILE A 232 -8.46 2.78 21.82
C ILE A 232 -7.77 2.64 23.17
N ILE A 233 -6.73 1.81 23.23
CA ILE A 233 -5.95 1.58 24.45
C ILE A 233 -4.59 2.25 24.28
N LYS A 234 -4.19 3.06 25.25
CA LYS A 234 -2.84 3.62 25.32
C LYS A 234 -2.09 2.98 26.46
N TYR A 235 -0.94 2.38 26.14
CA TYR A 235 0.04 1.88 27.09
C TYR A 235 1.25 2.82 27.10
N ASN A 236 1.89 2.99 28.27
CA ASN A 236 3.19 3.65 28.34
C ASN A 236 4.32 2.70 27.86
N SER A 237 5.54 3.19 27.78
CA SER A 237 6.71 2.40 27.33
C SER A 237 7.01 1.17 28.20
N ALA A 238 6.49 1.13 29.44
CA ALA A 238 6.61 0.00 30.35
C ALA A 238 5.46 -1.04 30.21
N GLY A 239 4.49 -0.78 29.32
CA GLY A 239 3.33 -1.66 29.09
C GLY A 239 2.18 -1.45 30.08
N GLU A 240 2.23 -0.40 30.90
CA GLU A 240 1.14 -0.06 31.81
C GLU A 240 0.04 0.68 31.03
N GLN A 241 -1.21 0.25 31.20
CA GLN A 241 -2.37 0.90 30.60
C GLN A 241 -2.60 2.27 31.23
N VAL A 242 -2.46 3.32 30.43
CA VAL A 242 -2.63 4.71 30.91
C VAL A 242 -3.96 5.32 30.50
N ARG A 243 -4.57 4.80 29.43
CA ARG A 243 -5.87 5.30 28.94
C ARG A 243 -6.63 4.24 28.16
N ILE A 244 -7.96 4.28 28.30
CA ILE A 244 -8.92 3.66 27.39
C ILE A 244 -9.87 4.75 26.90
N SER A 245 -10.22 4.71 25.63
CA SER A 245 -11.27 5.51 25.01
C SER A 245 -12.13 4.60 24.13
N TYR A 246 -13.41 4.91 24.05
CA TYR A 246 -14.36 4.21 23.19
C TYR A 246 -14.95 5.20 22.19
N TYR A 247 -15.37 4.69 21.05
CA TYR A 247 -16.23 5.42 20.13
C TYR A 247 -17.39 4.51 19.73
N ASP A 248 -18.59 4.93 20.15
CA ASP A 248 -19.88 4.36 19.77
C ASP A 248 -20.51 5.28 18.72
N GLY A 249 -20.79 4.75 17.55
CA GLY A 249 -21.40 5.48 16.47
C GLY A 249 -22.87 5.79 16.72
N PRO A 250 -23.47 6.70 15.94
CA PRO A 250 -24.84 7.18 16.20
C PRO A 250 -25.92 6.12 15.99
N GLY A 251 -25.55 4.96 15.46
CA GLY A 251 -26.49 3.85 15.22
C GLY A 251 -26.60 2.85 16.36
N ASN A 252 -25.83 3.02 17.44
CA ASN A 252 -25.75 2.13 18.61
C ASN A 252 -25.62 0.66 18.17
N GLY A 253 -24.72 0.37 17.27
CA GLY A 253 -24.51 -0.95 16.69
C GLY A 253 -23.04 -1.35 16.73
N ILE A 254 -22.63 -2.29 15.89
CA ILE A 254 -21.24 -2.72 15.82
C ILE A 254 -20.39 -1.63 15.19
N ASP A 255 -19.33 -1.23 15.90
CA ASP A 255 -18.31 -0.29 15.49
C ASP A 255 -16.93 -0.97 15.61
N VAL A 256 -16.13 -0.96 14.54
CA VAL A 256 -14.84 -1.67 14.50
C VAL A 256 -13.76 -0.75 13.95
N ALA A 257 -12.77 -0.44 14.79
CA ALA A 257 -11.55 0.23 14.33
C ALA A 257 -10.65 -0.78 13.57
N THR A 258 -10.20 -0.39 12.37
CA THR A 258 -9.37 -1.24 11.52
C THR A 258 -7.92 -0.77 11.45
N ALA A 259 -7.67 0.53 11.63
CA ALA A 259 -6.32 1.08 11.52
C ALA A 259 -6.10 2.28 12.45
N VAL A 260 -4.85 2.43 12.91
CA VAL A 260 -4.39 3.55 13.74
C VAL A 260 -3.04 4.08 13.24
N LYS A 261 -2.87 5.40 13.29
CA LYS A 261 -1.56 6.08 13.13
C LYS A 261 -1.46 7.20 14.15
N THR A 262 -0.22 7.51 14.53
CA THR A 262 0.11 8.68 15.36
C THR A 262 0.90 9.67 14.52
N ASP A 263 0.68 10.98 14.74
CA ASP A 263 1.52 12.01 14.15
C ASP A 263 2.68 12.39 15.09
N ASN A 264 3.56 13.29 14.61
CA ASN A 264 4.74 13.75 15.35
C ASN A 264 4.38 14.53 16.63
N ALA A 265 3.15 15.03 16.74
CA ALA A 265 2.65 15.70 17.95
C ALA A 265 2.02 14.71 18.95
N GLY A 266 1.98 13.41 18.60
CA GLY A 266 1.36 12.37 19.42
C GLY A 266 -0.16 12.32 19.30
N ASN A 267 -0.78 13.05 18.35
CA ASN A 267 -2.20 12.86 18.07
C ASN A 267 -2.44 11.47 17.49
N ILE A 268 -3.59 10.91 17.83
CA ILE A 268 -3.98 9.56 17.45
C ILE A 268 -5.11 9.66 16.41
N PHE A 269 -4.95 9.02 15.27
CA PHE A 269 -5.96 8.94 14.21
C PHE A 269 -6.39 7.49 14.06
N VAL A 270 -7.69 7.26 14.14
CA VAL A 270 -8.31 5.93 14.09
C VAL A 270 -9.36 5.92 13.00
N THR A 271 -9.40 4.87 12.20
CA THR A 271 -10.44 4.67 11.19
C THR A 271 -10.96 3.25 11.20
N GLY A 272 -12.13 3.05 10.61
CA GLY A 272 -12.77 1.75 10.49
C GLY A 272 -14.19 1.89 9.93
N TYR A 273 -15.10 1.05 10.40
CA TYR A 273 -16.50 1.14 10.05
C TYR A 273 -17.38 1.23 11.30
N SER A 274 -18.47 1.96 11.19
CA SER A 274 -19.34 2.27 12.31
C SER A 274 -20.80 2.34 11.87
N ARG A 275 -21.69 1.78 12.66
CA ARG A 275 -23.12 1.74 12.37
C ARG A 275 -23.69 3.15 12.27
N GLY A 276 -24.44 3.43 11.18
CA GLY A 276 -25.17 4.67 10.99
C GLY A 276 -26.61 4.58 11.50
N THR A 277 -27.27 5.73 11.72
CA THR A 277 -28.69 5.75 12.15
C THR A 277 -29.68 5.36 11.05
N SER A 278 -29.34 5.64 9.80
CA SER A 278 -30.18 5.39 8.62
C SER A 278 -29.42 4.73 7.47
N SER A 279 -28.15 4.44 7.66
CA SER A 279 -27.26 3.66 6.79
C SER A 279 -26.95 2.32 7.44
N GLN A 280 -26.24 1.46 6.74
CA GLN A 280 -25.63 0.28 7.35
C GLN A 280 -24.34 0.71 8.08
N TYR A 281 -23.18 0.34 7.57
CA TYR A 281 -21.91 0.77 8.11
C TYR A 281 -21.37 1.94 7.30
N ASP A 282 -20.84 2.97 7.99
CA ASP A 282 -20.17 4.12 7.38
C ASP A 282 -18.69 4.09 7.75
N ILE A 283 -17.82 4.60 6.88
CA ILE A 283 -16.44 4.88 7.28
C ILE A 283 -16.47 5.94 8.39
N ALA A 284 -15.91 5.63 9.54
CA ALA A 284 -15.72 6.59 10.63
C ALA A 284 -14.24 6.81 10.89
N THR A 285 -13.81 8.06 10.87
CA THR A 285 -12.44 8.48 11.19
C THR A 285 -12.48 9.43 12.38
N VAL A 286 -11.71 9.12 13.42
CA VAL A 286 -11.71 9.84 14.70
C VAL A 286 -10.30 10.29 15.02
N LYS A 287 -10.15 11.54 15.45
CA LYS A 287 -8.90 12.08 15.99
C LYS A 287 -9.00 12.25 17.49
N TYR A 288 -7.97 11.79 18.17
CA TYR A 288 -7.73 12.07 19.60
C TYR A 288 -6.45 12.88 19.76
N ASN A 289 -6.38 13.72 20.80
CA ASN A 289 -5.13 14.34 21.20
C ASN A 289 -4.22 13.33 21.94
N PRO A 290 -2.97 13.70 22.28
CA PRO A 290 -2.04 12.80 22.98
C PRO A 290 -2.56 12.26 24.32
N GLU A 291 -3.48 12.99 24.98
CA GLU A 291 -4.13 12.60 26.23
C GLU A 291 -5.31 11.63 25.99
N GLY A 292 -5.62 11.29 24.72
CA GLY A 292 -6.73 10.42 24.36
C GLY A 292 -8.11 11.09 24.43
N VAL A 293 -8.17 12.43 24.36
CA VAL A 293 -9.43 13.18 24.29
C VAL A 293 -9.82 13.37 22.82
N GLU A 294 -11.04 12.97 22.47
CA GLU A 294 -11.61 13.14 21.13
C GLU A 294 -11.60 14.61 20.70
N GLN A 295 -11.11 14.85 19.49
CA GLN A 295 -11.02 16.19 18.89
C GLN A 295 -12.07 16.38 17.80
N TRP A 296 -12.23 15.40 16.94
CA TRP A 296 -13.24 15.39 15.89
C TRP A 296 -13.56 13.97 15.43
N VAL A 297 -14.75 13.81 14.87
CA VAL A 297 -15.23 12.62 14.17
C VAL A 297 -15.66 13.03 12.76
N SER A 298 -15.19 12.32 11.75
CA SER A 298 -15.64 12.48 10.38
C SER A 298 -16.19 11.15 9.86
N ARG A 299 -17.41 11.21 9.30
CA ARG A 299 -18.08 10.03 8.76
C ARG A 299 -18.28 10.16 7.25
N HIS A 300 -18.19 9.04 6.55
CA HIS A 300 -18.54 8.95 5.15
C HIS A 300 -19.53 7.80 4.96
N ASN A 301 -20.70 8.17 4.46
CA ASN A 301 -21.73 7.26 3.98
C ASN A 301 -21.80 7.37 2.46
N GLY A 302 -21.65 6.25 1.77
CA GLY A 302 -21.78 6.16 0.33
C GLY A 302 -23.22 6.42 -0.14
N ALA A 303 -23.38 6.65 -1.45
CA ALA A 303 -24.66 7.05 -2.03
C ALA A 303 -25.78 5.98 -1.89
N ALA A 304 -25.41 4.73 -1.65
CA ALA A 304 -26.38 3.62 -1.52
C ALA A 304 -26.91 3.44 -0.10
N ASN A 305 -26.43 4.17 0.91
CA ASN A 305 -26.66 3.90 2.33
C ASN A 305 -26.35 2.43 2.72
N GLY A 306 -25.40 1.82 2.00
CA GLY A 306 -24.96 0.45 2.18
C GLY A 306 -23.82 0.33 3.18
N ASN A 307 -22.99 -0.69 2.99
CA ASN A 307 -21.79 -0.87 3.79
C ASN A 307 -20.64 -0.06 3.20
N ASP A 308 -20.08 0.81 4.02
CA ASP A 308 -18.84 1.52 3.78
C ASP A 308 -17.85 1.14 4.89
N GLY A 309 -16.59 0.89 4.55
CA GLY A 309 -15.61 0.50 5.55
C GLY A 309 -14.20 0.93 5.16
N ALA A 310 -13.46 1.46 6.13
CA ALA A 310 -12.05 1.76 5.94
C ALA A 310 -11.20 0.50 6.15
N THR A 311 -10.15 0.35 5.32
CA THR A 311 -9.16 -0.73 5.42
C THR A 311 -7.80 -0.22 5.89
N GLY A 312 -7.53 1.08 5.75
CA GLY A 312 -6.27 1.67 6.17
C GLY A 312 -6.30 3.18 6.22
N LEU A 313 -5.32 3.75 6.93
CA LEU A 313 -5.07 5.19 6.97
C LEU A 313 -3.57 5.50 7.04
N VAL A 314 -3.20 6.66 6.50
CA VAL A 314 -1.88 7.29 6.65
C VAL A 314 -2.04 8.78 6.95
N THR A 315 -1.01 9.39 7.53
CA THR A 315 -0.98 10.82 7.86
C THR A 315 0.22 11.51 7.23
N ASP A 316 0.07 12.76 6.83
CA ASP A 316 1.20 13.60 6.43
C ASP A 316 1.73 14.45 7.60
N ASN A 317 2.85 15.13 7.38
CA ASN A 317 3.49 15.99 8.39
C ASN A 317 2.67 17.24 8.76
N ASN A 318 1.60 17.55 8.02
CA ASN A 318 0.69 18.66 8.30
C ASN A 318 -0.55 18.22 9.12
N GLY A 319 -0.60 16.94 9.50
CA GLY A 319 -1.72 16.35 10.22
C GLY A 319 -2.95 16.11 9.33
N ASN A 320 -2.80 16.11 7.99
CA ASN A 320 -3.84 15.62 7.12
C ASN A 320 -3.90 14.09 7.19
N VAL A 321 -5.12 13.55 7.04
CA VAL A 321 -5.40 12.11 7.11
C VAL A 321 -5.91 11.63 5.76
N PHE A 322 -5.29 10.56 5.27
CA PHE A 322 -5.75 9.86 4.08
C PHE A 322 -6.29 8.50 4.49
N VAL A 323 -7.49 8.18 4.07
CA VAL A 323 -8.21 6.95 4.41
C VAL A 323 -8.56 6.22 3.13
N THR A 324 -8.39 4.91 3.12
CA THR A 324 -8.84 4.07 2.01
C THR A 324 -9.74 2.95 2.51
N GLY A 325 -10.55 2.44 1.62
CA GLY A 325 -11.48 1.35 1.92
C GLY A 325 -12.40 1.06 0.75
N TYR A 326 -13.62 0.71 1.08
CA TYR A 326 -14.69 0.47 0.12
C TYR A 326 -15.93 1.29 0.48
N SER A 327 -16.73 1.67 -0.53
CA SER A 327 -17.95 2.45 -0.34
C SER A 327 -19.05 2.02 -1.29
N GLY A 328 -20.27 1.85 -0.78
CA GLY A 328 -21.44 1.46 -1.52
C GLY A 328 -21.91 2.56 -2.48
N ILE A 329 -22.03 2.24 -3.78
CA ILE A 329 -22.45 3.19 -4.82
C ILE A 329 -23.89 2.97 -5.24
N SER A 330 -24.27 1.71 -5.51
CA SER A 330 -25.65 1.35 -5.87
C SER A 330 -25.93 -0.14 -5.60
N GLY A 331 -27.07 -0.45 -5.03
CA GLY A 331 -27.43 -1.83 -4.70
C GLY A 331 -26.59 -2.40 -3.56
N SER A 332 -26.06 -3.61 -3.74
CA SER A 332 -25.20 -4.30 -2.76
C SER A 332 -23.71 -4.23 -3.07
N ASN A 333 -23.31 -3.55 -4.16
CA ASN A 333 -21.93 -3.49 -4.60
C ASN A 333 -21.22 -2.29 -4.01
N TYR A 334 -19.91 -2.42 -3.83
CA TYR A 334 -19.04 -1.36 -3.33
C TYR A 334 -17.78 -1.23 -4.20
N ASP A 335 -17.24 -0.01 -4.25
CA ASP A 335 -16.06 0.37 -5.00
C ASP A 335 -14.98 0.89 -4.06
N ILE A 336 -13.73 0.95 -4.54
CA ILE A 336 -12.63 1.56 -3.79
C ILE A 336 -12.97 3.01 -3.51
N ALA A 337 -12.85 3.42 -2.25
CA ALA A 337 -12.96 4.80 -1.81
C ALA A 337 -11.64 5.27 -1.19
N VAL A 338 -11.24 6.51 -1.54
CA VAL A 338 -10.07 7.18 -0.98
C VAL A 338 -10.47 8.58 -0.56
N LEU A 339 -10.24 8.91 0.71
CA LEU A 339 -10.67 10.18 1.31
C LEU A 339 -9.46 10.92 1.88
N LYS A 340 -9.47 12.24 1.79
CA LYS A 340 -8.55 13.11 2.53
C LYS A 340 -9.33 14.02 3.46
N TYR A 341 -8.88 14.07 4.71
CA TYR A 341 -9.32 15.05 5.70
C TYR A 341 -8.13 15.95 6.06
N ASP A 342 -8.40 17.23 6.33
CA ASP A 342 -7.38 18.11 6.93
C ASP A 342 -7.24 17.86 8.43
N SER A 343 -6.32 18.56 9.07
CA SER A 343 -6.02 18.41 10.50
C SER A 343 -7.22 18.74 11.43
N THR A 344 -8.26 19.40 10.90
CA THR A 344 -9.50 19.75 11.61
C THR A 344 -10.65 18.77 11.34
N GLY A 345 -10.43 17.73 10.52
CA GLY A 345 -11.42 16.72 10.19
C GLY A 345 -12.33 17.07 9.01
N VAL A 346 -12.08 18.20 8.35
CA VAL A 346 -12.87 18.60 7.17
C VAL A 346 -12.39 17.84 5.94
N ARG A 347 -13.34 17.14 5.28
CA ARG A 347 -13.02 16.39 4.07
C ARG A 347 -12.64 17.30 2.92
N GLN A 348 -11.43 17.16 2.42
CA GLN A 348 -10.87 17.94 1.31
C GLN A 348 -11.28 17.36 -0.04
N TRP A 349 -11.23 16.04 -0.17
CA TRP A 349 -11.65 15.34 -1.37
C TRP A 349 -12.04 13.88 -1.10
N LEU A 350 -12.78 13.31 -2.04
CA LEU A 350 -13.10 11.88 -2.17
C LEU A 350 -12.74 11.45 -3.60
N ARG A 351 -12.16 10.27 -3.75
CA ARG A 351 -11.93 9.58 -5.02
C ARG A 351 -12.49 8.18 -4.94
N SER A 352 -13.10 7.73 -6.03
CA SER A 352 -13.60 6.36 -6.17
C SER A 352 -12.98 5.72 -7.40
N TYR A 353 -12.77 4.43 -7.33
CA TYR A 353 -12.35 3.63 -8.47
C TYR A 353 -13.25 2.39 -8.58
N THR A 354 -13.76 2.18 -9.80
CA THR A 354 -14.63 1.05 -10.17
C THR A 354 -13.95 0.26 -11.26
N GLY A 355 -13.89 -1.06 -11.11
CA GLY A 355 -13.49 -1.99 -12.18
C GLY A 355 -14.49 -1.98 -13.33
N THR A 356 -14.18 -2.70 -14.40
CA THR A 356 -15.04 -2.72 -15.60
C THR A 356 -16.26 -3.64 -15.46
N SER A 357 -16.33 -4.48 -14.43
CA SER A 357 -17.52 -5.26 -14.06
C SER A 357 -18.30 -4.54 -12.95
N ASN A 358 -19.59 -4.80 -12.88
CA ASN A 358 -20.42 -4.25 -11.79
C ASN A 358 -20.38 -5.19 -10.57
N GLN A 359 -19.20 -5.39 -10.00
CA GLN A 359 -18.94 -6.23 -8.82
C GLN A 359 -18.14 -5.44 -7.79
N ASN A 360 -17.85 -6.07 -6.66
CA ASN A 360 -17.16 -5.41 -5.53
C ASN A 360 -15.68 -5.18 -5.82
N ASP A 361 -15.22 -3.94 -5.63
CA ASP A 361 -13.83 -3.53 -5.65
C ASP A 361 -13.41 -3.04 -4.26
N SER A 362 -12.24 -3.37 -3.79
CA SER A 362 -11.80 -2.98 -2.44
C SER A 362 -10.31 -2.71 -2.40
N SER A 363 -9.93 -1.67 -1.67
CA SER A 363 -8.54 -1.48 -1.28
C SER A 363 -8.16 -2.39 -0.11
N THR A 364 -6.89 -2.70 -0.02
CA THR A 364 -6.28 -3.50 1.05
C THR A 364 -5.21 -2.73 1.81
N SER A 365 -4.53 -1.79 1.15
CA SER A 365 -3.43 -1.01 1.72
C SER A 365 -3.40 0.41 1.16
N ILE A 366 -2.90 1.32 1.98
CA ILE A 366 -2.55 2.70 1.63
C ILE A 366 -1.19 3.05 2.21
N GLU A 367 -0.35 3.67 1.40
CA GLU A 367 0.97 4.16 1.80
C GLU A 367 1.16 5.61 1.35
N ILE A 368 2.07 6.33 2.00
CA ILE A 368 2.39 7.73 1.71
C ILE A 368 3.89 7.90 1.52
N ASP A 369 4.29 8.65 0.47
CA ASP A 369 5.68 9.00 0.26
C ASP A 369 6.08 10.30 0.99
N ASN A 370 7.37 10.62 1.01
CA ASN A 370 7.89 11.82 1.66
C ASN A 370 7.40 13.15 1.04
N GLN A 371 6.76 13.10 -0.13
CA GLN A 371 6.18 14.27 -0.82
C GLN A 371 4.69 14.42 -0.53
N GLY A 372 4.11 13.47 0.21
CA GLY A 372 2.68 13.42 0.53
C GLY A 372 1.81 12.82 -0.57
N ASN A 373 2.40 12.19 -1.59
CA ASN A 373 1.63 11.40 -2.54
C ASN A 373 1.25 10.07 -1.89
N ILE A 374 0.09 9.55 -2.24
CA ILE A 374 -0.40 8.29 -1.70
C ILE A 374 -0.50 7.23 -2.78
N CYS A 375 -0.22 6.00 -2.39
CA CYS A 375 -0.47 4.80 -3.17
C CYS A 375 -1.54 3.96 -2.48
N VAL A 376 -2.56 3.57 -3.22
CA VAL A 376 -3.63 2.67 -2.77
C VAL A 376 -3.58 1.41 -3.61
N THR A 377 -3.59 0.25 -2.97
CA THR A 377 -3.64 -1.04 -3.68
C THR A 377 -4.75 -1.92 -3.16
N GLY A 378 -5.14 -2.91 -3.96
CA GLY A 378 -6.20 -3.86 -3.62
C GLY A 378 -6.58 -4.74 -4.80
N PHE A 379 -7.86 -4.99 -4.95
CA PHE A 379 -8.39 -5.74 -6.08
C PHE A 379 -9.55 -5.02 -6.74
N CYS A 380 -9.69 -5.20 -8.04
CA CYS A 380 -10.87 -4.80 -8.80
C CYS A 380 -11.37 -5.98 -9.63
N ASN A 381 -12.68 -5.99 -9.89
CA ASN A 381 -13.30 -6.98 -10.73
C ASN A 381 -13.50 -6.40 -12.14
N ASN A 382 -13.00 -7.10 -13.15
CA ASN A 382 -13.09 -6.69 -14.54
C ASN A 382 -13.89 -7.70 -15.38
N THR A 383 -14.45 -7.21 -16.48
CA THR A 383 -15.23 -8.05 -17.38
C THR A 383 -14.33 -9.08 -18.07
N GLY A 384 -14.62 -10.36 -17.86
CA GLY A 384 -13.87 -11.47 -18.47
C GLY A 384 -12.71 -11.99 -17.63
N THR A 385 -12.44 -11.37 -16.48
CA THR A 385 -11.48 -11.82 -15.47
C THR A 385 -12.21 -11.98 -14.12
N SER A 386 -11.52 -12.52 -13.12
CA SER A 386 -11.96 -12.49 -11.73
C SER A 386 -11.44 -11.22 -11.05
N LYS A 387 -10.86 -11.32 -9.86
CA LYS A 387 -10.19 -10.19 -9.22
C LYS A 387 -8.84 -9.94 -9.86
N ASP A 388 -8.56 -8.69 -10.19
CA ASP A 388 -7.25 -8.24 -10.69
C ASP A 388 -6.59 -7.31 -9.68
N PHE A 389 -5.25 -7.30 -9.57
CA PHE A 389 -4.56 -6.28 -8.79
C PHE A 389 -4.94 -4.91 -9.32
N VAL A 390 -5.23 -3.99 -8.43
CA VAL A 390 -5.32 -2.58 -8.73
C VAL A 390 -4.36 -1.80 -7.84
N THR A 391 -3.64 -0.85 -8.44
CA THR A 391 -2.75 0.07 -7.74
C THR A 391 -2.92 1.46 -8.31
N ILE A 392 -3.21 2.43 -7.46
CA ILE A 392 -3.53 3.81 -7.86
C ILE A 392 -2.64 4.76 -7.08
N LYS A 393 -1.94 5.64 -7.77
CA LYS A 393 -1.19 6.74 -7.13
C LYS A 393 -1.93 8.05 -7.29
N TYR A 394 -2.09 8.78 -6.20
CA TYR A 394 -2.66 10.13 -6.16
C TYR A 394 -1.62 11.09 -5.59
N ASN A 395 -1.59 12.32 -6.11
CA ASN A 395 -0.88 13.40 -5.45
C ASN A 395 -1.66 13.95 -4.24
N THR A 396 -1.06 14.85 -3.49
CA THR A 396 -1.65 15.47 -2.28
C THR A 396 -3.00 16.13 -2.51
N ASN A 397 -3.29 16.58 -3.75
CA ASN A 397 -4.56 17.21 -4.13
C ASN A 397 -5.62 16.20 -4.59
N GLY A 398 -5.30 14.91 -4.56
CA GLY A 398 -6.18 13.83 -5.01
C GLY A 398 -6.26 13.72 -6.54
N THR A 399 -5.32 14.31 -7.28
CA THR A 399 -5.21 14.04 -8.71
C THR A 399 -4.58 12.69 -8.90
N GLN A 400 -5.24 11.80 -9.64
CA GLN A 400 -4.67 10.51 -10.02
C GLN A 400 -3.47 10.74 -10.92
N GLU A 401 -2.30 10.31 -10.48
CA GLU A 401 -1.07 10.37 -11.28
C GLU A 401 -1.03 9.21 -12.25
N TRP A 402 -1.37 8.01 -11.77
CA TRP A 402 -1.44 6.82 -12.60
C TRP A 402 -2.33 5.73 -11.97
N LEU A 403 -2.65 4.74 -12.80
CA LEU A 403 -3.39 3.53 -12.46
C LEU A 403 -2.68 2.32 -13.08
N GLY A 404 -2.37 1.32 -12.26
CA GLY A 404 -1.88 0.01 -12.68
C GLY A 404 -2.93 -1.06 -12.39
N VAL A 405 -3.28 -1.84 -13.40
CA VAL A 405 -4.10 -3.05 -13.25
C VAL A 405 -3.29 -4.23 -13.76
N TYR A 406 -3.17 -5.28 -12.94
CA TYR A 406 -2.47 -6.48 -13.33
C TYR A 406 -3.42 -7.68 -13.24
N ASN A 407 -3.57 -8.37 -14.37
CA ASN A 407 -4.26 -9.65 -14.49
C ASN A 407 -3.22 -10.73 -14.84
N GLY A 408 -3.18 -11.78 -14.05
CA GLY A 408 -2.34 -12.93 -14.31
C GLY A 408 -2.77 -13.72 -15.56
N ASN A 409 -2.02 -14.76 -15.88
CA ASN A 409 -2.21 -15.50 -17.14
C ASN A 409 -3.45 -16.39 -17.18
N THR A 410 -4.18 -16.58 -16.06
CA THR A 410 -5.31 -17.53 -15.96
C THR A 410 -6.66 -16.85 -15.88
N ASN A 411 -6.74 -15.51 -15.86
CA ASN A 411 -7.94 -14.75 -15.53
C ASN A 411 -8.62 -15.18 -14.21
N GLY A 412 -7.83 -15.76 -13.29
CA GLY A 412 -8.28 -16.13 -11.94
C GLY A 412 -8.12 -14.96 -10.96
N ASP A 413 -8.25 -15.25 -9.66
CA ASP A 413 -8.09 -14.23 -8.63
C ASP A 413 -6.64 -13.78 -8.49
N ASP A 414 -6.38 -12.51 -8.77
CA ASP A 414 -5.14 -11.79 -8.48
C ASP A 414 -5.46 -10.71 -7.45
N VAL A 415 -4.85 -10.77 -6.27
CA VAL A 415 -5.20 -9.87 -5.16
C VAL A 415 -3.94 -9.25 -4.56
N ALA A 416 -3.82 -7.93 -4.66
CA ALA A 416 -2.79 -7.18 -3.94
C ALA A 416 -3.17 -7.06 -2.46
N TYR A 417 -2.20 -7.22 -1.56
CA TYR A 417 -2.43 -7.11 -0.11
C TYR A 417 -1.70 -5.94 0.52
N SER A 418 -0.54 -5.57 0.01
CA SER A 418 0.30 -4.54 0.61
C SER A 418 1.12 -3.81 -0.45
N ALA A 419 1.38 -2.53 -0.20
CA ALA A 419 2.26 -1.70 -1.01
C ALA A 419 3.34 -1.03 -0.15
N ALA A 420 4.42 -0.58 -0.78
CA ALA A 420 5.47 0.22 -0.16
C ALA A 420 6.06 1.20 -1.18
N PHE A 421 6.54 2.35 -0.72
CA PHE A 421 7.36 3.27 -1.51
C PHE A 421 8.84 3.05 -1.21
N ASP A 422 9.70 3.24 -2.20
CA ASP A 422 11.11 3.53 -1.94
C ASP A 422 11.36 5.04 -1.85
N GLN A 423 12.63 5.41 -1.59
CA GLN A 423 13.05 6.81 -1.50
C GLN A 423 12.94 7.59 -2.82
N ASN A 424 12.84 6.91 -3.96
CA ASN A 424 12.68 7.50 -5.28
C ASN A 424 11.21 7.75 -5.66
N GLY A 425 10.27 7.27 -4.82
CA GLY A 425 8.83 7.31 -5.09
C GLY A 425 8.36 6.21 -6.04
N ASP A 426 9.19 5.17 -6.27
CA ASP A 426 8.76 3.94 -6.91
C ASP A 426 7.85 3.16 -5.97
N VAL A 427 6.85 2.48 -6.53
CA VAL A 427 5.86 1.72 -5.77
C VAL A 427 6.07 0.24 -5.96
N PHE A 428 6.13 -0.48 -4.85
CA PHE A 428 6.20 -1.93 -4.82
C PHE A 428 4.90 -2.49 -4.25
N VAL A 429 4.40 -3.56 -4.85
CA VAL A 429 3.12 -4.18 -4.44
C VAL A 429 3.30 -5.68 -4.37
N THR A 430 2.78 -6.31 -3.32
CA THR A 430 2.77 -7.76 -3.20
C THR A 430 1.37 -8.32 -2.96
N GLY A 431 1.20 -9.57 -3.34
CA GLY A 431 -0.05 -10.30 -3.14
C GLY A 431 0.04 -11.72 -3.69
N LYS A 432 -1.10 -12.22 -4.18
CA LYS A 432 -1.20 -13.53 -4.82
C LYS A 432 -1.66 -13.41 -6.25
N THR A 433 -1.16 -14.28 -7.12
CA THR A 433 -1.60 -14.42 -8.50
C THR A 433 -1.98 -15.86 -8.80
N SER A 434 -3.10 -16.04 -9.51
CA SER A 434 -3.53 -17.36 -9.99
C SER A 434 -2.68 -17.82 -11.17
N VAL A 435 -2.24 -19.06 -11.14
CA VAL A 435 -1.32 -19.61 -12.17
C VAL A 435 -1.72 -21.00 -12.63
N PRO A 436 -1.41 -21.38 -13.90
CA PRO A 436 -1.64 -22.74 -14.40
C PRO A 436 -0.77 -23.76 -13.67
N GLY A 437 -1.39 -24.82 -13.16
CA GLY A 437 -0.68 -25.94 -12.51
C GLY A 437 -0.30 -25.73 -11.04
N SER A 438 -0.54 -24.56 -10.49
CA SER A 438 -0.56 -24.22 -9.08
C SER A 438 -1.91 -23.60 -8.73
N THR A 439 -2.20 -23.36 -7.47
CA THR A 439 -3.40 -22.62 -7.07
C THR A 439 -3.14 -21.11 -7.11
N THR A 440 -2.12 -20.66 -6.38
CA THR A 440 -1.65 -19.27 -6.37
C THR A 440 -0.16 -19.21 -6.07
N ASP A 441 0.52 -18.18 -6.59
CA ASP A 441 1.91 -17.87 -6.26
C ASP A 441 2.01 -16.48 -5.62
N ILE A 442 3.08 -16.22 -4.83
CA ILE A 442 3.43 -14.88 -4.40
C ILE A 442 3.82 -14.06 -5.63
N LEU A 443 3.18 -12.91 -5.78
CA LEU A 443 3.53 -11.94 -6.82
C LEU A 443 4.06 -10.67 -6.19
N THR A 444 5.16 -10.14 -6.73
CA THR A 444 5.70 -8.82 -6.39
C THR A 444 5.87 -8.01 -7.65
N LEU A 445 5.32 -6.80 -7.65
CA LEU A 445 5.36 -5.86 -8.77
C LEU A 445 6.14 -4.62 -8.38
N LYS A 446 6.91 -4.06 -9.31
CA LYS A 446 7.47 -2.72 -9.21
C LYS A 446 6.85 -1.81 -10.25
N TYR A 447 6.30 -0.70 -9.80
CA TYR A 447 5.85 0.40 -10.63
C TYR A 447 6.77 1.60 -10.44
N SER A 448 7.28 2.12 -11.55
CA SER A 448 8.08 3.36 -11.57
C SER A 448 7.35 4.42 -12.38
N THR A 449 7.33 5.64 -11.88
CA THR A 449 6.96 6.76 -12.71
C THR A 449 8.10 7.03 -13.68
N VAL A 450 7.81 7.00 -14.96
CA VAL A 450 8.78 7.45 -15.97
C VAL A 450 9.05 8.92 -15.71
N SER A 451 10.13 9.23 -15.01
CA SER A 451 10.48 10.61 -14.72
C SER A 451 10.81 11.34 -16.02
N GLY A 452 9.93 12.23 -16.43
CA GLY A 452 10.19 13.15 -17.53
C GLY A 452 9.76 12.67 -18.92
N ILE A 453 9.19 11.46 -19.09
CA ILE A 453 8.65 11.01 -20.38
C ILE A 453 7.13 11.16 -20.35
N ASN A 454 6.61 12.01 -21.24
CA ASN A 454 5.18 12.16 -21.46
C ASN A 454 4.78 11.35 -22.69
N SER A 455 3.83 10.41 -22.56
CA SER A 455 3.12 9.92 -23.75
C SER A 455 2.23 11.04 -24.26
N ILE A 456 2.50 11.49 -25.50
CA ILE A 456 1.76 12.61 -26.09
C ILE A 456 0.41 12.15 -26.61
N ASN A 457 0.31 10.91 -27.10
CA ASN A 457 -0.91 10.32 -27.65
C ASN A 457 -0.82 8.79 -27.68
N ASN A 458 -1.93 8.11 -27.39
CA ASN A 458 -2.15 6.67 -27.66
C ASN A 458 -2.57 6.42 -29.13
N ILE A 459 -2.11 7.26 -30.07
CA ILE A 459 -2.40 7.07 -31.48
C ILE A 459 -1.44 6.00 -32.01
N PRO A 460 -1.91 5.01 -32.75
CA PRO A 460 -1.03 4.04 -33.40
C PRO A 460 -0.01 4.77 -34.27
N VAL A 461 1.26 4.56 -33.98
CA VAL A 461 2.37 5.11 -34.76
C VAL A 461 2.88 4.06 -35.74
N ASN A 462 3.23 4.48 -36.97
CA ASN A 462 3.54 3.56 -38.07
C ASN A 462 5.02 3.08 -38.11
N GLY A 463 5.81 3.40 -37.06
CA GLY A 463 7.22 2.97 -37.00
C GLY A 463 8.01 3.60 -35.87
N PHE A 464 9.18 3.01 -35.62
CA PHE A 464 10.18 3.61 -34.74
C PHE A 464 10.74 4.88 -35.35
N ARG A 465 10.88 5.93 -34.56
CA ARG A 465 11.47 7.19 -35.01
C ARG A 465 12.00 7.97 -33.81
N LEU A 466 13.18 8.56 -33.99
CA LEU A 466 13.73 9.59 -33.12
C LEU A 466 13.56 10.95 -33.82
N TYR A 467 12.94 11.92 -33.15
CA TYR A 467 12.73 13.26 -33.70
C TYR A 467 13.85 14.21 -33.29
N ASP A 468 14.00 15.31 -34.02
CA ASP A 468 14.91 16.37 -33.61
C ASP A 468 14.42 17.00 -32.31
N ASN A 469 15.36 17.31 -31.41
CA ASN A 469 15.03 18.00 -30.17
C ASN A 469 14.61 19.44 -30.41
N TYR A 470 13.70 19.94 -29.59
CA TYR A 470 13.24 21.33 -29.70
C TYR A 470 13.05 21.94 -28.29
N PRO A 471 13.60 23.16 -28.09
CA PRO A 471 14.43 23.94 -29.00
C PRO A 471 15.82 23.34 -29.23
N ASN A 472 16.46 23.65 -30.36
CA ASN A 472 17.86 23.35 -30.67
C ASN A 472 18.45 24.49 -31.50
N PRO A 473 19.42 25.29 -31.03
CA PRO A 473 20.09 25.20 -29.70
C PRO A 473 19.15 25.44 -28.52
N PHE A 474 19.52 24.95 -27.32
CA PHE A 474 18.70 25.03 -26.11
C PHE A 474 19.46 25.63 -24.90
N ASN A 475 18.69 26.16 -23.91
CA ASN A 475 19.23 26.74 -22.67
C ASN A 475 18.18 26.72 -21.55
N PRO A 476 18.38 25.99 -20.46
CA PRO A 476 19.12 24.76 -20.35
C PRO A 476 18.24 23.54 -20.66
N GLU A 477 17.02 23.73 -21.19
CA GLU A 477 16.01 22.70 -21.39
C GLU A 477 15.68 22.49 -22.87
N THR A 478 15.45 21.22 -23.24
CA THR A 478 14.98 20.83 -24.58
C THR A 478 14.09 19.57 -24.48
N ASN A 479 13.19 19.38 -25.43
CA ASN A 479 12.35 18.20 -25.53
C ASN A 479 12.88 17.26 -26.61
N ILE A 480 13.04 15.98 -26.27
CA ILE A 480 13.40 14.90 -27.17
C ILE A 480 12.16 14.04 -27.38
N LYS A 481 11.71 13.88 -28.64
CA LYS A 481 10.55 13.07 -29.01
C LYS A 481 10.96 11.79 -29.72
N PHE A 482 10.21 10.71 -29.50
CA PHE A 482 10.39 9.46 -30.24
C PHE A 482 9.09 8.65 -30.30
N SER A 483 8.96 7.77 -31.30
CA SER A 483 7.79 6.92 -31.49
C SER A 483 8.16 5.43 -31.42
N ILE A 484 7.29 4.64 -30.81
CA ILE A 484 7.38 3.20 -30.60
C ILE A 484 6.12 2.55 -31.21
N PRO A 485 6.20 1.74 -32.27
CA PRO A 485 5.04 1.17 -32.95
C PRO A 485 4.49 -0.07 -32.26
N GLU A 486 5.32 -0.77 -31.49
CA GLU A 486 4.99 -1.98 -30.76
C GLU A 486 5.73 -2.00 -29.42
N ARG A 487 5.27 -2.83 -28.47
CA ARG A 487 5.92 -2.96 -27.17
C ARG A 487 7.39 -3.37 -27.35
N SER A 488 8.31 -2.52 -26.92
CA SER A 488 9.75 -2.72 -27.10
C SER A 488 10.53 -2.26 -25.87
N PHE A 489 11.65 -2.94 -25.61
CA PHE A 489 12.63 -2.43 -24.66
C PHE A 489 13.35 -1.24 -25.30
N VAL A 490 13.23 -0.07 -24.67
CA VAL A 490 13.74 1.21 -25.18
C VAL A 490 14.88 1.69 -24.31
N ASN A 491 15.98 2.04 -24.94
CA ASN A 491 17.12 2.68 -24.29
C ASN A 491 17.37 4.02 -24.97
N LEU A 492 17.20 5.14 -24.24
CA LEU A 492 17.56 6.48 -24.67
C LEU A 492 18.73 6.97 -23.84
N LYS A 493 19.86 7.22 -24.48
CA LYS A 493 21.09 7.69 -23.82
C LYS A 493 21.56 9.03 -24.39
N ILE A 494 22.18 9.84 -23.56
CA ILE A 494 22.78 11.13 -23.93
C ILE A 494 24.26 11.07 -23.65
N PHE A 495 25.06 11.51 -24.64
CA PHE A 495 26.51 11.47 -24.61
C PHE A 495 27.12 12.86 -24.84
N ASP A 496 28.27 13.11 -24.26
CA ASP A 496 29.11 14.27 -24.61
C ASP A 496 29.89 14.01 -25.93
N ILE A 497 30.63 15.01 -26.39
CA ILE A 497 31.43 14.93 -27.62
C ILE A 497 32.51 13.85 -27.59
N ASN A 498 32.92 13.40 -26.40
CA ASN A 498 33.91 12.33 -26.22
C ASN A 498 33.27 10.93 -26.17
N GLY A 499 31.95 10.85 -26.32
CA GLY A 499 31.19 9.59 -26.23
C GLY A 499 30.96 9.12 -24.80
N ARG A 500 31.20 9.96 -23.79
CA ARG A 500 30.90 9.65 -22.40
C ARG A 500 29.41 9.85 -22.16
N GLU A 501 28.76 8.85 -21.59
CA GLU A 501 27.36 8.92 -21.17
C GLU A 501 27.19 10.00 -20.06
N VAL A 502 26.31 10.96 -20.28
CA VAL A 502 25.98 12.04 -19.34
C VAL A 502 24.57 11.89 -18.77
N ALA A 503 23.69 11.14 -19.43
CA ALA A 503 22.37 10.78 -18.92
C ALA A 503 21.81 9.55 -19.66
N GLN A 504 20.96 8.79 -18.99
CA GLN A 504 20.16 7.69 -19.54
C GLN A 504 18.69 7.88 -19.14
N PRO A 505 17.97 8.74 -19.87
CA PRO A 505 16.59 9.07 -19.51
C PRO A 505 15.58 7.93 -19.68
N VAL A 506 15.86 6.95 -20.56
CA VAL A 506 14.98 5.79 -20.78
C VAL A 506 15.80 4.52 -20.80
N ASN A 507 15.38 3.50 -20.07
CA ASN A 507 15.98 2.16 -20.09
C ASN A 507 14.95 1.10 -19.66
N GLU A 508 13.88 0.93 -20.47
CA GLU A 508 12.71 0.19 -20.05
C GLU A 508 11.81 -0.27 -21.21
N ASN A 509 10.83 -1.15 -20.89
CA ASN A 509 9.80 -1.54 -21.86
C ASN A 509 8.73 -0.46 -21.98
N LEU A 510 8.56 0.09 -23.19
CA LEU A 510 7.50 1.04 -23.50
C LEU A 510 6.40 0.38 -24.35
N GLN A 511 5.15 0.83 -24.15
CA GLN A 511 4.00 0.46 -24.98
C GLN A 511 4.03 1.22 -26.31
N PRO A 512 3.26 0.79 -27.34
CA PRO A 512 3.12 1.57 -28.57
C PRO A 512 2.67 2.99 -28.28
N GLY A 513 3.33 3.99 -28.87
CA GLY A 513 2.97 5.40 -28.64
C GLY A 513 4.00 6.41 -29.09
N LEU A 514 3.64 7.70 -28.99
CA LEU A 514 4.53 8.83 -29.20
C LEU A 514 4.93 9.39 -27.85
N TYR A 515 6.23 9.51 -27.61
CA TYR A 515 6.83 9.91 -26.34
C TYR A 515 7.60 11.22 -26.46
N GLU A 516 7.63 12.01 -25.39
CA GLU A 516 8.44 13.21 -25.25
C GLU A 516 9.16 13.19 -23.90
N PHE A 517 10.46 13.40 -23.94
CA PHE A 517 11.30 13.55 -22.76
C PHE A 517 11.84 14.97 -22.66
N LYS A 518 11.67 15.63 -21.50
CA LYS A 518 12.20 16.95 -21.22
C LYS A 518 13.59 16.83 -20.60
N PHE A 519 14.64 17.12 -21.37
CA PHE A 519 16.02 17.12 -20.90
C PHE A 519 16.42 18.46 -20.30
N LYS A 520 16.95 18.42 -19.07
CA LYS A 520 17.50 19.58 -18.36
C LYS A 520 19.00 19.43 -18.18
N ALA A 521 19.77 20.32 -18.79
CA ALA A 521 21.24 20.30 -18.78
C ALA A 521 21.86 21.34 -17.85
N VAL A 522 21.29 21.51 -16.63
CA VAL A 522 21.69 22.57 -15.68
C VAL A 522 23.18 22.46 -15.32
N ASP A 523 23.70 21.26 -15.11
CA ASP A 523 25.06 20.99 -14.66
C ASP A 523 26.05 20.68 -15.79
N LEU A 524 25.58 20.68 -17.05
CA LEU A 524 26.42 20.36 -18.20
C LEU A 524 27.03 21.63 -18.81
N PRO A 525 28.28 21.62 -19.31
CA PRO A 525 28.88 22.75 -20.00
C PRO A 525 28.24 23.00 -21.38
N SER A 526 28.33 24.24 -21.89
CA SER A 526 27.92 24.56 -23.28
C SER A 526 28.71 23.70 -24.25
N GLY A 527 28.05 23.15 -25.27
CA GLY A 527 28.68 22.25 -26.23
C GLY A 527 27.68 21.39 -27.02
N VAL A 528 28.22 20.53 -27.87
CA VAL A 528 27.46 19.55 -28.64
C VAL A 528 27.32 18.26 -27.83
N TYR A 529 26.08 17.74 -27.80
CA TYR A 529 25.71 16.47 -27.19
C TYR A 529 25.03 15.60 -28.23
N PHE A 530 25.08 14.29 -28.02
CA PHE A 530 24.41 13.31 -28.86
C PHE A 530 23.38 12.55 -28.03
N TYR A 531 22.22 12.27 -28.59
CA TYR A 531 21.24 11.38 -27.99
C TYR A 531 20.93 10.22 -28.92
N ASN A 532 20.92 9.02 -28.35
CA ASN A 532 20.75 7.75 -29.06
C ASN A 532 19.53 7.02 -28.53
N LEU A 533 18.61 6.68 -29.40
CA LEU A 533 17.49 5.79 -29.14
C LEU A 533 17.83 4.41 -29.69
N LYS A 534 17.74 3.38 -28.83
CA LYS A 534 18.01 2.00 -29.21
C LYS A 534 16.88 1.10 -28.72
N THR A 535 16.39 0.22 -29.59
CA THR A 535 15.53 -0.94 -29.28
C THR A 535 16.17 -2.21 -29.81
N GLU A 536 15.50 -3.35 -29.74
CA GLU A 536 15.98 -4.59 -30.37
C GLU A 536 16.06 -4.46 -31.88
N GLU A 537 15.12 -3.72 -32.49
CA GLU A 537 14.99 -3.63 -33.97
C GLU A 537 15.40 -2.28 -34.55
N PHE A 538 15.65 -1.27 -33.69
CA PHE A 538 15.90 0.09 -34.15
C PHE A 538 17.02 0.78 -33.37
N THR A 539 17.84 1.56 -34.06
CA THR A 539 18.80 2.46 -33.45
C THR A 539 18.95 3.73 -34.29
N GLU A 540 18.85 4.89 -33.63
CA GLU A 540 19.07 6.20 -34.29
C GLU A 540 19.77 7.14 -33.31
N THR A 541 20.72 7.95 -33.85
CA THR A 541 21.44 8.97 -33.08
C THR A 541 21.26 10.32 -33.70
N LYS A 542 21.01 11.34 -32.88
CA LYS A 542 20.92 12.75 -33.28
C LYS A 542 21.79 13.62 -32.39
N SER A 543 22.07 14.85 -32.85
CA SER A 543 22.87 15.84 -32.10
C SER A 543 22.01 16.99 -31.60
N MET A 544 22.41 17.60 -30.47
CA MET A 544 21.82 18.80 -29.91
C MET A 544 22.89 19.76 -29.39
N MET A 545 22.60 21.05 -29.36
CA MET A 545 23.55 22.09 -28.94
C MET A 545 23.04 22.82 -27.70
N LEU A 546 23.79 22.71 -26.60
CA LEU A 546 23.57 23.48 -25.36
C LEU A 546 24.34 24.80 -25.44
N ILE A 547 23.64 25.91 -25.20
CA ILE A 547 24.21 27.27 -25.09
C ILE A 547 23.76 27.84 -23.76
N LYS A 548 24.70 28.09 -22.85
CA LYS A 548 24.45 28.78 -21.59
C LYS A 548 24.79 30.26 -21.71
#